data_59f038724e5e517fec5d73dd64271dd0
#
_entry.id   59f038724e5e517fec5d73dd64271dd0
#
_cell.length_a   1.000
_cell.length_b   1.000
_cell.length_c   1.000
_cell.angle_alpha   90.00
_cell.angle_beta   90.00
_cell.angle_gamma   90.00
#
_symmetry.space_group_name_H-M   'P 1'
#
loop_
_entity.id
_entity.type
_entity.pdbx_description
1 polymer ?
#
loop_
_entity_poly.entity_id
_entity_poly.type
_entity_poly.pdbx_seq_one_letter_code
_entity_poly.pdbx_strand_id
1 'polypeptide(L)'
;ETNAQDDASKESTFMSSLVAQKVQAILLSASSSTASIPAIKQAHDAGIPVICYNTCIQDPEMSKYVSAYTLGDPVEFGSKLGEAAVAYFQAQGITAPTIGVVNCEFVEVCKQRRKGFEDALKAGLPGYKIVANQKGGDASASLTAAQNILTANPDVDALMGEYGDATIGSVKAVQNANRAGKTVVFGGDMTTDIANALKANSILKAQVDIGGQVMGRAAIKAAIAIIGGKKSAKVVVPVPVDIYTSSAQAGDWLTAHADGIP
;
A
#
# COMPACT_ATOMS: atom_id res chain seq x y z
N GLU A 1 -11.92 10.05 -15.44
CA GLU A 1 -11.35 9.62 -14.15
C GLU A 1 -12.28 10.04 -13.02
N THR A 2 -12.47 9.15 -12.03
CA THR A 2 -13.32 9.38 -10.85
C THR A 2 -12.57 8.90 -9.59
N ASN A 3 -12.82 9.53 -8.44
CA ASN A 3 -12.23 9.15 -7.18
C ASN A 3 -13.32 8.88 -6.13
N ALA A 4 -13.45 7.64 -5.72
CA ALA A 4 -14.43 7.21 -4.71
C ALA A 4 -13.98 7.52 -3.27
N GLN A 5 -12.72 7.85 -3.05
CA GLN A 5 -12.17 8.12 -1.71
C GLN A 5 -12.43 6.97 -0.72
N ASP A 6 -12.16 5.74 -1.14
CA ASP A 6 -12.40 4.49 -0.40
C ASP A 6 -13.87 4.27 0.04
N ASP A 7 -14.82 4.97 -0.60
CA ASP A 7 -16.26 4.80 -0.38
C ASP A 7 -16.86 3.87 -1.46
N ALA A 8 -17.19 2.65 -1.06
CA ALA A 8 -17.76 1.64 -1.96
C ALA A 8 -19.12 2.05 -2.55
N SER A 9 -19.90 2.93 -1.89
CA SER A 9 -21.18 3.42 -2.41
C SER A 9 -20.96 4.43 -3.55
N LYS A 10 -19.98 5.34 -3.38
CA LYS A 10 -19.56 6.24 -4.46
C LYS A 10 -18.97 5.46 -5.63
N GLU A 11 -18.11 4.48 -5.35
CA GLU A 11 -17.56 3.57 -6.37
C GLU A 11 -18.68 2.91 -7.18
N SER A 12 -19.68 2.32 -6.51
CA SER A 12 -20.82 1.68 -7.16
C SER A 12 -21.57 2.66 -8.08
N THR A 13 -21.75 3.91 -7.67
CA THR A 13 -22.38 4.95 -8.47
C THR A 13 -21.56 5.26 -9.73
N PHE A 14 -20.24 5.41 -9.59
CA PHE A 14 -19.36 5.65 -10.73
C PHE A 14 -19.32 4.45 -11.69
N MET A 15 -19.23 3.24 -11.15
CA MET A 15 -19.26 2.01 -11.96
C MET A 15 -20.54 1.91 -12.76
N SER A 16 -21.72 2.15 -12.15
CA SER A 16 -23.01 2.16 -12.85
C SER A 16 -23.06 3.20 -13.97
N SER A 17 -22.50 4.39 -13.74
CA SER A 17 -22.39 5.44 -14.77
C SER A 17 -21.52 5.01 -15.95
N LEU A 18 -20.35 4.38 -15.68
CA LEU A 18 -19.45 3.87 -16.72
C LEU A 18 -20.12 2.74 -17.53
N VAL A 19 -20.87 1.86 -16.87
CA VAL A 19 -21.65 0.81 -17.55
C VAL A 19 -22.71 1.43 -18.47
N ALA A 20 -23.44 2.44 -18.00
CA ALA A 20 -24.45 3.14 -18.82
C ALA A 20 -23.81 3.85 -20.02
N GLN A 21 -22.60 4.37 -19.89
CA GLN A 21 -21.82 4.98 -20.98
C GLN A 21 -21.23 3.96 -21.97
N LYS A 22 -21.34 2.66 -21.67
CA LYS A 22 -20.81 1.56 -22.50
C LYS A 22 -19.33 1.73 -22.82
N VAL A 23 -18.52 2.05 -21.80
CA VAL A 23 -17.08 2.18 -21.97
C VAL A 23 -16.46 0.84 -22.40
N GLN A 24 -15.31 0.86 -23.08
CA GLN A 24 -14.68 -0.34 -23.61
C GLN A 24 -13.97 -1.19 -22.54
N ALA A 25 -13.55 -0.58 -21.44
CA ALA A 25 -12.95 -1.23 -20.28
C ALA A 25 -13.02 -0.29 -19.06
N ILE A 26 -12.94 -0.85 -17.86
CA ILE A 26 -12.85 -0.10 -16.61
C ILE A 26 -11.54 -0.50 -15.91
N LEU A 27 -10.72 0.50 -15.58
CA LEU A 27 -9.56 0.33 -14.69
C LEU A 27 -10.00 0.74 -13.30
N LEU A 28 -9.82 -0.14 -12.32
CA LEU A 28 -10.37 0.02 -10.97
C LEU A 28 -9.33 -0.29 -9.90
N SER A 29 -9.16 0.63 -8.95
CA SER A 29 -8.63 0.31 -7.62
C SER A 29 -9.84 0.18 -6.68
N ALA A 30 -10.17 -1.04 -6.29
CA ALA A 30 -11.40 -1.33 -5.56
C ALA A 30 -11.35 -0.75 -4.14
N SER A 31 -12.41 -0.04 -3.74
CA SER A 31 -12.55 0.57 -2.41
C SER A 31 -12.76 -0.49 -1.31
N SER A 32 -13.18 -1.70 -1.67
CA SER A 32 -13.40 -2.79 -0.71
C SER A 32 -13.28 -4.15 -1.39
N SER A 33 -12.62 -5.10 -0.72
CA SER A 33 -12.47 -6.48 -1.22
C SER A 33 -13.80 -7.26 -1.31
N THR A 34 -14.86 -6.78 -0.65
CA THR A 34 -16.19 -7.43 -0.64
C THR A 34 -17.30 -6.51 -1.12
N ALA A 35 -17.36 -5.25 -0.67
CA ALA A 35 -18.43 -4.33 -1.03
C ALA A 35 -18.39 -3.89 -2.50
N SER A 36 -17.23 -3.99 -3.18
CA SER A 36 -17.07 -3.69 -4.60
C SER A 36 -17.55 -4.82 -5.54
N ILE A 37 -17.81 -6.03 -5.01
CA ILE A 37 -18.22 -7.20 -5.82
C ILE A 37 -19.45 -6.92 -6.69
N PRO A 38 -20.57 -6.36 -6.18
CA PRO A 38 -21.77 -6.13 -7.00
C PRO A 38 -21.52 -5.19 -8.18
N ALA A 39 -20.74 -4.13 -7.99
CA ALA A 39 -20.43 -3.17 -9.04
C ALA A 39 -19.53 -3.78 -10.15
N ILE A 40 -18.53 -4.57 -9.76
CA ILE A 40 -17.65 -5.29 -10.70
C ILE A 40 -18.48 -6.33 -11.48
N LYS A 41 -19.35 -7.09 -10.80
CA LYS A 41 -20.24 -8.04 -11.44
C LYS A 41 -21.18 -7.37 -12.44
N GLN A 42 -21.73 -6.19 -12.14
CA GLN A 42 -22.57 -5.42 -13.04
C GLN A 42 -21.81 -5.07 -14.33
N ALA A 43 -20.57 -4.62 -14.24
CA ALA A 43 -19.75 -4.31 -15.43
C ALA A 43 -19.45 -5.59 -16.25
N HIS A 44 -19.08 -6.68 -15.57
CA HIS A 44 -18.84 -7.97 -16.20
C HIS A 44 -20.08 -8.48 -16.95
N ASP A 45 -21.26 -8.46 -16.33
CA ASP A 45 -22.53 -8.91 -16.93
C ASP A 45 -22.95 -8.04 -18.14
N ALA A 46 -22.52 -6.77 -18.16
CA ALA A 46 -22.66 -5.86 -19.30
C ALA A 46 -21.60 -6.09 -20.40
N GLY A 47 -20.70 -7.05 -20.25
CA GLY A 47 -19.63 -7.37 -21.20
C GLY A 47 -18.47 -6.37 -21.18
N ILE A 48 -18.35 -5.55 -20.14
CA ILE A 48 -17.28 -4.58 -19.97
C ILE A 48 -16.18 -5.19 -19.12
N PRO A 49 -14.95 -5.40 -19.66
CA PRO A 49 -13.85 -5.94 -18.91
C PRO A 49 -13.41 -4.97 -17.78
N VAL A 50 -13.25 -5.51 -16.58
CA VAL A 50 -12.69 -4.79 -15.42
C VAL A 50 -11.25 -5.23 -15.22
N ILE A 51 -10.34 -4.27 -15.18
CA ILE A 51 -8.94 -4.45 -14.90
C ILE A 51 -8.66 -3.81 -13.54
N CYS A 52 -8.43 -4.61 -12.51
CA CYS A 52 -8.01 -4.10 -11.23
C CYS A 52 -6.53 -3.69 -11.25
N TYR A 53 -6.18 -2.70 -10.43
CA TYR A 53 -4.80 -2.37 -10.08
C TYR A 53 -4.71 -2.03 -8.59
N ASN A 54 -3.57 -2.29 -7.97
CA ASN A 54 -3.30 -2.10 -6.54
C ASN A 54 -4.26 -2.88 -5.62
N THR A 55 -5.55 -2.59 -5.63
CA THR A 55 -6.58 -3.26 -4.84
C THR A 55 -7.65 -3.89 -5.74
N CYS A 56 -8.19 -5.03 -5.31
CA CYS A 56 -9.25 -5.74 -6.02
C CYS A 56 -10.20 -6.43 -5.05
N ILE A 57 -11.26 -7.04 -5.56
CA ILE A 57 -12.11 -7.96 -4.81
C ILE A 57 -11.37 -9.28 -4.57
N GLN A 58 -11.84 -10.05 -3.60
CA GLN A 58 -11.23 -11.34 -3.25
C GLN A 58 -11.77 -12.50 -4.11
N ASP A 59 -11.03 -13.61 -4.15
CA ASP A 59 -11.52 -14.86 -4.69
C ASP A 59 -12.67 -15.45 -3.84
N PRO A 60 -13.57 -16.22 -4.46
CA PRO A 60 -13.57 -16.67 -5.85
C PRO A 60 -14.17 -15.66 -6.85
N GLU A 61 -14.69 -14.52 -6.42
CA GLU A 61 -15.35 -13.54 -7.28
C GLU A 61 -14.36 -12.82 -8.20
N MET A 62 -13.13 -12.57 -7.75
CA MET A 62 -12.08 -12.00 -8.58
C MET A 62 -11.82 -12.86 -9.83
N SER A 63 -11.62 -14.14 -9.66
CA SER A 63 -11.38 -15.08 -10.77
C SER A 63 -12.57 -15.20 -11.74
N LYS A 64 -13.79 -14.86 -11.30
CA LYS A 64 -15.00 -14.93 -12.12
C LYS A 64 -15.26 -13.65 -12.92
N TYR A 65 -15.05 -12.49 -12.31
CA TYR A 65 -15.55 -11.21 -12.82
C TYR A 65 -14.48 -10.24 -13.26
N VAL A 66 -13.22 -10.44 -12.84
CA VAL A 66 -12.10 -9.54 -13.15
C VAL A 66 -11.29 -10.10 -14.31
N SER A 67 -11.06 -9.26 -15.32
CA SER A 67 -10.36 -9.67 -16.53
C SER A 67 -8.84 -9.66 -16.39
N ALA A 68 -8.29 -8.76 -15.55
CA ALA A 68 -6.88 -8.73 -15.16
C ALA A 68 -6.72 -7.95 -13.84
N TYR A 69 -5.65 -8.25 -13.11
CA TYR A 69 -5.29 -7.56 -11.89
C TYR A 69 -3.77 -7.32 -11.86
N THR A 70 -3.35 -6.05 -11.94
CA THR A 70 -1.95 -5.67 -11.85
C THR A 70 -1.60 -5.36 -10.40
N LEU A 71 -0.62 -6.09 -9.87
CA LEU A 71 -0.32 -6.10 -8.44
C LEU A 71 1.18 -6.34 -8.20
N GLY A 72 1.82 -5.51 -7.36
CA GLY A 72 3.05 -5.91 -6.67
C GLY A 72 2.71 -6.90 -5.57
N ASP A 73 3.50 -7.98 -5.44
CA ASP A 73 3.21 -9.00 -4.43
C ASP A 73 3.16 -8.38 -3.01
N PRO A 74 1.99 -8.37 -2.35
CA PRO A 74 1.85 -7.70 -1.06
C PRO A 74 2.57 -8.44 0.07
N VAL A 75 2.79 -9.75 -0.04
CA VAL A 75 3.59 -10.49 0.93
C VAL A 75 5.06 -10.12 0.76
N GLU A 76 5.56 -10.06 -0.48
CA GLU A 76 6.91 -9.59 -0.79
C GLU A 76 7.13 -8.15 -0.31
N PHE A 77 6.13 -7.27 -0.53
CA PHE A 77 6.14 -5.89 -0.03
C PHE A 77 6.38 -5.85 1.49
N GLY A 78 5.58 -6.59 2.24
CA GLY A 78 5.72 -6.69 3.69
C GLY A 78 7.05 -7.32 4.11
N SER A 79 7.47 -8.39 3.46
CA SER A 79 8.73 -9.09 3.77
C SER A 79 9.95 -8.18 3.60
N LYS A 80 10.04 -7.46 2.48
CA LYS A 80 11.14 -6.50 2.24
C LYS A 80 11.19 -5.41 3.31
N LEU A 81 10.03 -4.87 3.72
CA LEU A 81 9.96 -3.88 4.77
C LEU A 81 10.37 -4.45 6.13
N GLY A 82 9.91 -5.67 6.44
CA GLY A 82 10.27 -6.39 7.67
C GLY A 82 11.75 -6.73 7.74
N GLU A 83 12.34 -7.20 6.64
CA GLU A 83 13.78 -7.46 6.55
C GLU A 83 14.62 -6.18 6.78
N ALA A 84 14.17 -5.04 6.23
CA ALA A 84 14.82 -3.76 6.49
C ALA A 84 14.70 -3.33 7.95
N ALA A 85 13.53 -3.58 8.58
CA ALA A 85 13.34 -3.32 10.01
C ALA A 85 14.24 -4.23 10.87
N VAL A 86 14.33 -5.52 10.54
CA VAL A 86 15.25 -6.47 11.20
C VAL A 86 16.69 -5.98 11.12
N ALA A 87 17.16 -5.63 9.91
CA ALA A 87 18.51 -5.15 9.71
C ALA A 87 18.80 -3.87 10.53
N TYR A 88 17.83 -2.94 10.54
CA TYR A 88 17.95 -1.71 11.33
C TYR A 88 18.07 -2.00 12.83
N PHE A 89 17.17 -2.79 13.42
CA PHE A 89 17.17 -3.07 14.85
C PHE A 89 18.39 -3.89 15.28
N GLN A 90 18.82 -4.85 14.46
CA GLN A 90 20.06 -5.62 14.73
C GLN A 90 21.30 -4.70 14.75
N ALA A 91 21.37 -3.73 13.83
CA ALA A 91 22.46 -2.75 13.81
C ALA A 91 22.45 -1.82 15.03
N GLN A 92 21.28 -1.60 15.66
CA GLN A 92 21.15 -0.86 16.93
C GLN A 92 21.28 -1.72 18.18
N GLY A 93 21.48 -3.05 18.04
CA GLY A 93 21.54 -3.99 19.17
C GLY A 93 20.18 -4.23 19.86
N ILE A 94 19.07 -3.89 19.20
CA ILE A 94 17.71 -4.07 19.73
C ILE A 94 17.20 -5.44 19.28
N THR A 95 16.96 -6.36 20.21
CA THR A 95 16.55 -7.74 19.93
C THR A 95 15.06 -8.02 20.14
N ALA A 96 14.36 -7.12 20.83
CA ALA A 96 12.94 -7.26 21.16
C ALA A 96 12.19 -5.92 20.93
N PRO A 97 12.16 -5.38 19.69
CA PRO A 97 11.55 -4.10 19.40
C PRO A 97 10.03 -4.13 19.61
N THR A 98 9.50 -2.99 20.04
CA THR A 98 8.07 -2.72 20.13
C THR A 98 7.62 -1.91 18.93
N ILE A 99 6.53 -2.32 18.27
CA ILE A 99 6.08 -1.74 16.99
C ILE A 99 4.60 -1.42 17.07
N GLY A 100 4.24 -0.19 16.73
CA GLY A 100 2.87 0.23 16.47
C GLY A 100 2.57 0.18 14.97
N VAL A 101 1.35 -0.17 14.60
CA VAL A 101 0.93 -0.26 13.20
C VAL A 101 -0.21 0.68 12.90
N VAL A 102 -0.06 1.46 11.83
CA VAL A 102 -1.15 2.22 11.21
C VAL A 102 -1.55 1.48 9.94
N ASN A 103 -2.72 0.82 9.99
CA ASN A 103 -3.13 -0.18 9.03
C ASN A 103 -4.14 0.32 7.99
N CYS A 104 -4.25 -0.44 6.89
CA CYS A 104 -5.31 -0.37 5.87
C CYS A 104 -6.02 -1.73 5.68
N GLU A 105 -6.16 -2.51 6.73
CA GLU A 105 -6.65 -3.90 6.68
C GLU A 105 -8.14 -4.04 6.32
N PHE A 106 -8.80 -2.96 5.92
CA PHE A 106 -10.10 -2.97 5.24
C PHE A 106 -9.99 -3.49 3.79
N VAL A 107 -8.78 -3.59 3.24
CA VAL A 107 -8.49 -4.27 1.97
C VAL A 107 -7.51 -5.43 2.18
N GLU A 108 -7.65 -6.47 1.36
CA GLU A 108 -6.90 -7.73 1.55
C GLU A 108 -5.39 -7.56 1.38
N VAL A 109 -4.97 -6.72 0.44
CA VAL A 109 -3.52 -6.46 0.20
C VAL A 109 -2.79 -5.98 1.45
N CYS A 110 -3.47 -5.20 2.31
CA CYS A 110 -2.86 -4.67 3.54
C CYS A 110 -2.65 -5.78 4.58
N LYS A 111 -3.57 -6.71 4.72
CA LYS A 111 -3.38 -7.89 5.59
C LYS A 111 -2.20 -8.75 5.13
N GLN A 112 -2.00 -8.87 3.82
CA GLN A 112 -0.88 -9.60 3.25
C GLN A 112 0.44 -8.85 3.42
N ARG A 113 0.46 -7.51 3.27
CA ARG A 113 1.62 -6.67 3.62
C ARG A 113 2.00 -6.86 5.08
N ARG A 114 1.01 -6.81 5.98
CA ARG A 114 1.22 -7.05 7.41
C ARG A 114 1.80 -8.43 7.67
N LYS A 115 1.23 -9.46 7.05
CA LYS A 115 1.72 -10.84 7.18
C LYS A 115 3.19 -10.95 6.79
N GLY A 116 3.58 -10.44 5.63
CA GLY A 116 4.97 -10.47 5.18
C GLY A 116 5.92 -9.76 6.13
N PHE A 117 5.52 -8.59 6.66
CA PHE A 117 6.28 -7.83 7.63
C PHE A 117 6.52 -8.60 8.94
N GLU A 118 5.45 -9.18 9.50
CA GLU A 118 5.56 -9.95 10.74
C GLU A 118 6.31 -11.28 10.56
N ASP A 119 6.16 -11.94 9.42
CA ASP A 119 6.91 -13.16 9.12
C ASP A 119 8.43 -12.88 9.11
N ALA A 120 8.87 -11.77 8.52
CA ALA A 120 10.26 -11.36 8.52
C ALA A 120 10.76 -11.00 9.94
N LEU A 121 9.97 -10.25 10.70
CA LEU A 121 10.30 -9.94 12.09
C LEU A 121 10.39 -11.20 12.95
N LYS A 122 9.45 -12.12 12.80
CA LYS A 122 9.46 -13.40 13.55
C LYS A 122 10.70 -14.24 13.24
N ALA A 123 11.18 -14.21 12.01
CA ALA A 123 12.39 -14.91 11.61
C ALA A 123 13.67 -14.26 12.15
N GLY A 124 13.77 -12.92 12.09
CA GLY A 124 15.00 -12.20 12.42
C GLY A 124 15.06 -11.63 13.85
N LEU A 125 13.92 -11.35 14.47
CA LEU A 125 13.77 -10.73 15.79
C LEU A 125 12.59 -11.37 16.56
N PRO A 126 12.65 -12.64 16.96
CA PRO A 126 11.51 -13.38 17.53
C PRO A 126 10.95 -12.77 18.82
N GLY A 127 11.69 -11.85 19.45
CA GLY A 127 11.24 -11.11 20.63
C GLY A 127 10.40 -9.87 20.34
N TYR A 128 10.16 -9.51 19.06
CA TYR A 128 9.38 -8.35 18.70
C TYR A 128 7.95 -8.40 19.29
N LYS A 129 7.35 -7.23 19.45
CA LYS A 129 5.97 -7.10 19.91
C LYS A 129 5.22 -6.05 19.08
N ILE A 130 4.06 -6.41 18.58
CA ILE A 130 3.10 -5.42 18.09
C ILE A 130 2.31 -4.93 19.30
N VAL A 131 2.54 -3.67 19.68
CA VAL A 131 1.94 -3.07 20.88
C VAL A 131 0.63 -2.33 20.58
N ALA A 132 0.41 -1.99 19.33
CA ALA A 132 -0.83 -1.36 18.85
C ALA A 132 -1.02 -1.64 17.35
N ASN A 133 -2.29 -1.78 16.95
CA ASN A 133 -2.69 -1.85 15.55
C ASN A 133 -3.95 -0.98 15.38
N GLN A 134 -3.83 0.16 14.71
CA GLN A 134 -4.92 1.10 14.53
C GLN A 134 -5.20 1.36 13.06
N LYS A 135 -6.48 1.41 12.72
CA LYS A 135 -6.92 1.76 11.37
C LYS A 135 -6.49 3.20 11.06
N GLY A 136 -5.83 3.38 9.92
CA GLY A 136 -5.59 4.68 9.31
C GLY A 136 -6.80 5.13 8.47
N GLY A 137 -6.53 5.86 7.42
CA GLY A 137 -7.50 6.43 6.50
C GLY A 137 -6.76 7.40 5.57
N ASP A 138 -7.26 8.62 5.43
CA ASP A 138 -6.48 9.70 4.82
C ASP A 138 -5.28 10.11 5.71
N ALA A 139 -4.46 11.02 5.24
CA ALA A 139 -3.28 11.49 5.95
C ALA A 139 -3.59 12.05 7.35
N SER A 140 -4.76 12.70 7.55
CA SER A 140 -5.18 13.25 8.83
C SER A 140 -5.60 12.15 9.82
N ALA A 141 -6.40 11.19 9.37
CA ALA A 141 -6.80 10.04 10.17
C ALA A 141 -5.59 9.18 10.56
N SER A 142 -4.65 8.98 9.63
CA SER A 142 -3.41 8.25 9.86
C SER A 142 -2.48 8.96 10.86
N LEU A 143 -2.38 10.29 10.77
CA LEU A 143 -1.68 11.10 11.78
C LEU A 143 -2.29 10.91 13.18
N THR A 144 -3.62 10.98 13.28
CA THR A 144 -4.35 10.81 14.54
C THR A 144 -4.13 9.39 15.12
N ALA A 145 -4.21 8.35 14.28
CA ALA A 145 -3.95 6.98 14.69
C ALA A 145 -2.52 6.81 15.23
N ALA A 146 -1.52 7.35 14.51
CA ALA A 146 -0.13 7.31 14.95
C ALA A 146 0.10 8.07 16.27
N GLN A 147 -0.53 9.25 16.45
CA GLN A 147 -0.44 10.01 17.72
C GLN A 147 -1.05 9.24 18.89
N ASN A 148 -2.18 8.57 18.68
CA ASN A 148 -2.81 7.72 19.70
C ASN A 148 -1.90 6.56 20.09
N ILE A 149 -1.24 5.92 19.11
CA ILE A 149 -0.25 4.85 19.39
C ILE A 149 0.89 5.38 20.23
N LEU A 150 1.49 6.52 19.86
CA LEU A 150 2.61 7.13 20.58
C LEU A 150 2.22 7.56 22.00
N THR A 151 1.00 8.02 22.20
CA THR A 151 0.49 8.44 23.52
C THR A 151 0.27 7.23 24.42
N ALA A 152 -0.32 6.17 23.90
CA ALA A 152 -0.58 4.95 24.66
C ALA A 152 0.67 4.10 24.91
N ASN A 153 1.69 4.26 24.07
CA ASN A 153 2.94 3.50 24.12
C ASN A 153 4.15 4.44 24.06
N PRO A 154 4.48 5.12 25.18
CA PRO A 154 5.51 6.16 25.21
C PRO A 154 6.92 5.65 24.88
N ASP A 155 7.17 4.35 24.95
CA ASP A 155 8.47 3.74 24.66
C ASP A 155 8.47 2.90 23.38
N VAL A 156 7.49 3.10 22.48
CA VAL A 156 7.43 2.37 21.21
C VAL A 156 8.67 2.68 20.35
N ASP A 157 9.35 1.64 19.87
CA ASP A 157 10.59 1.75 19.11
C ASP A 157 10.33 2.14 17.65
N ALA A 158 9.23 1.65 17.06
CA ALA A 158 8.90 1.96 15.68
C ALA A 158 7.40 2.07 15.42
N LEU A 159 7.06 2.79 14.33
CA LEU A 159 5.77 2.71 13.69
C LEU A 159 5.92 2.07 12.30
N MET A 160 5.00 1.17 11.95
CA MET A 160 4.81 0.66 10.60
C MET A 160 3.60 1.35 9.97
N GLY A 161 3.81 2.02 8.83
CA GLY A 161 2.74 2.50 7.97
C GLY A 161 2.53 1.53 6.80
N GLU A 162 1.37 0.90 6.69
CA GLU A 162 1.12 -0.11 5.65
C GLU A 162 0.96 0.48 4.25
N TYR A 163 0.83 1.81 4.13
CA TYR A 163 0.61 2.56 2.88
C TYR A 163 1.05 4.03 3.03
N GLY A 164 0.99 4.81 1.95
CA GLY A 164 1.56 6.16 1.88
C GLY A 164 1.05 7.13 2.94
N ASP A 165 -0.28 7.26 3.10
CA ASP A 165 -0.86 8.16 4.11
C ASP A 165 -0.54 7.71 5.54
N ALA A 166 -0.48 6.40 5.79
CA ALA A 166 -0.04 5.87 7.08
C ALA A 166 1.44 6.15 7.34
N THR A 167 2.28 6.05 6.31
CA THR A 167 3.71 6.37 6.41
C THR A 167 3.93 7.84 6.75
N ILE A 168 3.37 8.76 5.96
CA ILE A 168 3.58 10.19 6.19
C ILE A 168 2.90 10.67 7.48
N GLY A 169 1.73 10.11 7.83
CA GLY A 169 1.06 10.36 9.10
C GLY A 169 1.92 9.93 10.29
N SER A 170 2.53 8.74 10.21
CA SER A 170 3.45 8.23 11.25
C SER A 170 4.70 9.10 11.40
N VAL A 171 5.32 9.52 10.28
CA VAL A 171 6.47 10.44 10.31
C VAL A 171 6.11 11.75 10.99
N LYS A 172 4.99 12.37 10.61
CA LYS A 172 4.50 13.62 11.22
C LYS A 172 4.16 13.45 12.71
N ALA A 173 3.57 12.31 13.11
CA ALA A 173 3.29 12.03 14.51
C ALA A 173 4.56 11.96 15.37
N VAL A 174 5.59 11.26 14.88
CA VAL A 174 6.90 11.19 15.55
C VAL A 174 7.57 12.56 15.65
N GLN A 175 7.48 13.39 14.59
CA GLN A 175 7.97 14.77 14.59
C GLN A 175 7.24 15.63 15.64
N ASN A 176 5.91 15.63 15.62
CA ASN A 176 5.08 16.42 16.52
C ASN A 176 5.28 16.03 18.00
N ALA A 177 5.56 14.77 18.26
CA ALA A 177 5.87 14.24 19.59
C ALA A 177 7.34 14.49 20.04
N ASN A 178 8.17 15.13 19.19
CA ASN A 178 9.61 15.34 19.42
C ASN A 178 10.35 14.03 19.72
N ARG A 179 10.01 12.95 18.98
CA ARG A 179 10.58 11.61 19.22
C ARG A 179 11.58 11.18 18.14
N ALA A 180 12.05 12.08 17.30
CA ALA A 180 13.13 11.81 16.37
C ALA A 180 14.37 11.27 17.15
N GLY A 181 14.95 10.16 16.63
CA GLY A 181 16.03 9.45 17.31
C GLY A 181 15.61 8.47 18.43
N LYS A 182 14.31 8.43 18.78
CA LYS A 182 13.76 7.45 19.75
C LYS A 182 12.79 6.48 19.08
N THR A 183 11.91 6.99 18.23
CA THR A 183 10.96 6.19 17.46
C THR A 183 11.26 6.36 15.97
N VAL A 184 11.36 5.27 15.25
CA VAL A 184 11.56 5.27 13.79
C VAL A 184 10.30 4.85 13.04
N VAL A 185 10.28 5.03 11.73
CA VAL A 185 9.17 4.65 10.86
C VAL A 185 9.69 3.73 9.75
N PHE A 186 8.92 2.70 9.46
CA PHE A 186 9.03 1.83 8.28
C PHE A 186 7.73 1.96 7.50
N GLY A 187 7.78 2.15 6.18
CA GLY A 187 6.60 2.54 5.46
C GLY A 187 6.41 1.94 4.08
N GLY A 188 5.21 2.10 3.57
CA GLY A 188 4.78 1.68 2.23
C GLY A 188 4.34 2.84 1.35
N ASP A 189 4.45 2.62 0.05
CA ASP A 189 4.10 3.49 -1.08
C ASP A 189 4.89 4.82 -1.11
N MET A 190 5.58 5.08 -2.20
CA MET A 190 6.44 6.27 -2.33
C MET A 190 5.64 7.49 -2.83
N THR A 191 5.98 8.65 -2.29
CA THR A 191 5.56 9.98 -2.78
C THR A 191 6.72 10.95 -2.62
N THR A 192 6.62 12.14 -3.21
CA THR A 192 7.65 13.19 -3.04
C THR A 192 7.91 13.52 -1.57
N ASP A 193 6.87 13.64 -0.74
CA ASP A 193 7.01 13.93 0.69
C ASP A 193 7.69 12.78 1.44
N ILE A 194 7.32 11.55 1.12
CA ILE A 194 7.92 10.34 1.72
C ILE A 194 9.38 10.19 1.29
N ALA A 195 9.69 10.43 0.02
CA ALA A 195 11.07 10.42 -0.48
C ALA A 195 11.94 11.49 0.21
N ASN A 196 11.40 12.69 0.44
CA ASN A 196 12.08 13.71 1.22
C ASN A 196 12.29 13.30 2.69
N ALA A 197 11.30 12.66 3.31
CA ALA A 197 11.43 12.13 4.68
C ALA A 197 12.50 11.02 4.76
N LEU A 198 12.55 10.11 3.77
CA LEU A 198 13.58 9.07 3.69
C LEU A 198 14.96 9.67 3.42
N LYS A 199 15.05 10.68 2.54
CA LYS A 199 16.30 11.39 2.25
C LYS A 199 16.87 12.07 3.50
N ALA A 200 16.01 12.64 4.35
CA ALA A 200 16.41 13.20 5.65
C ALA A 200 16.94 12.13 6.62
N ASN A 201 16.51 10.89 6.49
CA ASN A 201 16.92 9.71 7.27
C ASN A 201 16.92 9.90 8.80
N SER A 202 16.14 10.84 9.31
CA SER A 202 16.02 11.07 10.76
C SER A 202 15.00 10.15 11.42
N ILE A 203 13.83 9.95 10.78
CA ILE A 203 12.69 9.19 11.31
C ILE A 203 12.38 7.99 10.41
N LEU A 204 12.13 8.21 9.10
CA LEU A 204 11.84 7.14 8.14
C LEU A 204 13.14 6.41 7.79
N LYS A 205 13.17 5.09 7.96
CA LYS A 205 14.38 4.25 7.78
C LYS A 205 14.30 3.33 6.57
N ALA A 206 13.11 2.91 6.20
CA ALA A 206 12.89 2.15 4.98
C ALA A 206 11.50 2.43 4.41
N GLN A 207 11.42 2.33 3.08
CA GLN A 207 10.21 2.54 2.31
C GLN A 207 10.13 1.51 1.20
N VAL A 208 9.01 0.81 1.11
CA VAL A 208 8.71 -0.11 0.00
C VAL A 208 7.75 0.55 -0.97
N ASP A 209 7.96 0.34 -2.25
CA ASP A 209 7.13 0.89 -3.33
C ASP A 209 6.82 -0.15 -4.40
N ILE A 210 5.67 -0.03 -5.04
CA ILE A 210 5.24 -0.87 -6.16
C ILE A 210 5.17 -0.09 -7.48
N GLY A 211 5.65 1.13 -7.51
CA GLY A 211 5.74 1.97 -8.70
C GLY A 211 4.38 2.22 -9.36
N GLY A 212 3.67 3.28 -8.97
CA GLY A 212 2.35 3.60 -9.50
C GLY A 212 2.31 3.71 -11.03
N GLN A 213 3.33 4.33 -11.64
CA GLN A 213 3.45 4.43 -13.10
C GLN A 213 3.63 3.05 -13.76
N VAL A 214 4.43 2.16 -13.17
CA VAL A 214 4.67 0.80 -13.70
C VAL A 214 3.38 0.01 -13.68
N MET A 215 2.66 0.06 -12.57
CA MET A 215 1.38 -0.62 -12.37
C MET A 215 0.30 -0.06 -13.32
N GLY A 216 0.18 1.26 -13.44
CA GLY A 216 -0.75 1.91 -14.36
C GLY A 216 -0.50 1.54 -15.82
N ARG A 217 0.77 1.55 -16.25
CA ARG A 217 1.15 1.11 -17.62
C ARG A 217 0.82 -0.37 -17.85
N ALA A 218 1.02 -1.23 -16.86
CA ALA A 218 0.68 -2.65 -16.94
C ALA A 218 -0.85 -2.83 -17.06
N ALA A 219 -1.64 -2.10 -16.28
CA ALA A 219 -3.10 -2.13 -16.34
C ALA A 219 -3.63 -1.67 -17.72
N ILE A 220 -3.09 -0.56 -18.25
CA ILE A 220 -3.46 -0.07 -19.59
C ILE A 220 -3.09 -1.08 -20.69
N LYS A 221 -1.89 -1.68 -20.62
CA LYS A 221 -1.50 -2.73 -21.59
C LYS A 221 -2.43 -3.94 -21.53
N ALA A 222 -2.84 -4.36 -20.33
CA ALA A 222 -3.80 -5.44 -20.15
C ALA A 222 -5.17 -5.08 -20.77
N ALA A 223 -5.68 -3.86 -20.50
CA ALA A 223 -6.93 -3.37 -21.06
C ALA A 223 -6.91 -3.38 -22.60
N ILE A 224 -5.87 -2.80 -23.22
CA ILE A 224 -5.71 -2.76 -24.69
C ILE A 224 -5.68 -4.18 -25.26
N ALA A 225 -4.95 -5.10 -24.64
CA ALA A 225 -4.88 -6.48 -25.11
C ALA A 225 -6.24 -7.18 -25.05
N ILE A 226 -7.01 -6.98 -23.96
CA ILE A 226 -8.33 -7.58 -23.76
C ILE A 226 -9.35 -7.00 -24.75
N ILE A 227 -9.36 -5.68 -24.95
CA ILE A 227 -10.21 -5.02 -25.97
C ILE A 227 -9.88 -5.55 -27.37
N GLY A 228 -8.59 -5.83 -27.64
CA GLY A 228 -8.13 -6.44 -28.91
C GLY A 228 -8.40 -7.95 -29.03
N GLY A 229 -9.20 -8.54 -28.14
CA GLY A 229 -9.60 -9.96 -28.18
C GLY A 229 -8.58 -10.94 -27.56
N LYS A 230 -7.53 -10.47 -26.92
CA LYS A 230 -6.56 -11.33 -26.23
C LYS A 230 -7.07 -11.64 -24.82
N LYS A 231 -7.25 -12.93 -24.50
CA LYS A 231 -7.50 -13.34 -23.11
C LYS A 231 -6.21 -13.27 -22.29
N SER A 232 -6.27 -12.73 -21.09
CA SER A 232 -5.17 -12.86 -20.14
C SER A 232 -4.98 -14.33 -19.76
N ALA A 233 -3.75 -14.82 -19.82
CA ALA A 233 -3.43 -16.20 -19.39
C ALA A 233 -3.54 -16.38 -17.87
N LYS A 234 -3.39 -15.31 -17.10
CA LYS A 234 -3.55 -15.23 -15.65
C LYS A 234 -4.28 -13.95 -15.29
N VAL A 235 -5.14 -14.01 -14.28
CA VAL A 235 -5.81 -12.80 -13.78
C VAL A 235 -4.78 -11.84 -13.17
N VAL A 236 -3.86 -12.35 -12.34
CA VAL A 236 -2.84 -11.52 -11.69
C VAL A 236 -1.64 -11.31 -12.61
N VAL A 237 -1.32 -10.04 -12.85
CA VAL A 237 -0.16 -9.57 -13.62
C VAL A 237 0.83 -8.93 -12.63
N PRO A 238 1.95 -9.59 -12.30
CA PRO A 238 2.88 -9.08 -11.30
C PRO A 238 3.63 -7.84 -11.79
N VAL A 239 3.86 -6.89 -10.90
CA VAL A 239 4.76 -5.75 -11.09
C VAL A 239 5.85 -5.78 -10.02
N PRO A 240 7.03 -5.18 -10.27
CA PRO A 240 8.13 -5.14 -9.30
C PRO A 240 7.71 -4.52 -7.97
N VAL A 241 8.37 -4.97 -6.91
CA VAL A 241 8.30 -4.40 -5.56
C VAL A 241 9.70 -3.93 -5.21
N ASP A 242 9.88 -2.63 -4.99
CA ASP A 242 11.17 -2.02 -4.72
C ASP A 242 11.31 -1.60 -3.25
N ILE A 243 12.53 -1.64 -2.72
CA ILE A 243 12.87 -1.21 -1.36
C ILE A 243 13.90 -0.09 -1.39
N TYR A 244 13.67 0.95 -0.62
CA TYR A 244 14.51 2.13 -0.45
C TYR A 244 14.89 2.26 1.03
N THR A 245 16.19 2.28 1.33
CA THR A 245 16.72 2.29 2.71
C THR A 245 17.76 3.37 2.94
N SER A 246 18.03 4.22 1.94
CA SER A 246 19.08 5.23 2.03
C SER A 246 18.67 6.57 1.47
N SER A 247 19.34 7.64 1.96
CA SER A 247 19.19 9.00 1.43
C SER A 247 19.57 9.11 -0.05
N ALA A 248 20.54 8.32 -0.50
CA ALA A 248 20.95 8.29 -1.92
C ALA A 248 19.83 7.75 -2.81
N GLN A 249 19.27 6.57 -2.47
CA GLN A 249 18.15 5.99 -3.21
C GLN A 249 16.93 6.92 -3.24
N ALA A 250 16.63 7.59 -2.13
CA ALA A 250 15.56 8.58 -2.10
C ALA A 250 15.84 9.80 -2.99
N GLY A 251 17.10 10.23 -3.09
CA GLY A 251 17.53 11.28 -4.00
C GLY A 251 17.40 10.88 -5.48
N ASP A 252 17.78 9.66 -5.81
CA ASP A 252 17.63 9.09 -7.14
C ASP A 252 16.15 8.98 -7.54
N TRP A 253 15.30 8.52 -6.62
CA TRP A 253 13.85 8.47 -6.83
C TRP A 253 13.26 9.86 -7.11
N LEU A 254 13.61 10.88 -6.30
CA LEU A 254 13.17 12.27 -6.51
C LEU A 254 13.60 12.82 -7.88
N THR A 255 14.77 12.43 -8.35
CA THR A 255 15.28 12.85 -9.67
C THR A 255 14.51 12.15 -10.79
N ALA A 256 14.24 10.85 -10.64
CA ALA A 256 13.51 10.07 -11.63
C ALA A 256 12.01 10.46 -11.72
N HIS A 257 11.44 10.98 -10.64
CA HIS A 257 10.03 11.37 -10.50
C HIS A 257 9.88 12.87 -10.24
N ALA A 258 10.61 13.70 -11.01
CA ALA A 258 10.59 15.16 -10.88
C ALA A 258 9.21 15.79 -11.17
N ASP A 259 8.32 15.05 -11.84
CA ASP A 259 6.90 15.38 -12.06
C ASP A 259 6.01 15.10 -10.83
N GLY A 260 6.55 14.46 -9.78
CA GLY A 260 5.85 14.10 -8.55
C GLY A 260 4.92 12.90 -8.68
N ILE A 261 4.94 12.20 -9.83
CA ILE A 261 4.10 11.01 -10.08
C ILE A 261 4.91 9.75 -9.73
N PRO A 262 4.47 8.95 -8.73
CA PRO A 262 5.17 7.73 -8.28
C PRO A 262 5.08 6.57 -9.26
#